data_98a340e8364a15c87fc4c8ff4efce719
#
_entry.id   98a340e8364a15c87fc4c8ff4efce719
#
_cell.length_a   1.000
_cell.length_b   1.000
_cell.length_c   1.000
_cell.angle_alpha   90.00
_cell.angle_beta   90.00
_cell.angle_gamma   90.00
#
_symmetry.space_group_name_H-M   'P 1'
#
loop_
_entity.id
_entity.type
_entity.pdbx_description
1 polymer ?
#
loop_
_entity_poly.entity_id
_entity_poly.type
_entity_poly.pdbx_seq_one_letter_code
_entity_poly.pdbx_strand_id
1 'polypeptide(L)'
;MRDFTLIESGYLVKELMPQQDKNEERYSVVPSRPLRHYYFNTTDSFSHFDIVLGDWGVSSWADKHLTEKIQPVALRAPEVLIEAPWDATTDFWNLGAVLLELFCAVRMFSGAVPPDGHYELKQHLTEVVDLFGPFPKALLEKGRQDIVQLVFNDEGMVKHAPPMNRPGLLSGAFMPGLDQEVKEDFASFYSR
;
A
#
# COMPACT_ATOMS: atom_id res chain seq x y z
N MET A 1 10.79 16.61 13.65
CA MET A 1 11.12 18.05 13.86
C MET A 1 12.54 18.43 13.42
N ARG A 2 13.48 17.49 13.22
CA ARG A 2 14.83 17.79 12.73
C ARG A 2 14.88 18.13 11.22
N ASP A 3 13.92 17.63 10.43
CA ASP A 3 13.92 17.86 8.98
C ASP A 3 13.57 19.28 8.58
N PHE A 4 12.74 19.96 9.38
CA PHE A 4 12.45 21.37 9.16
C PHE A 4 13.70 22.27 9.31
N THR A 5 14.65 21.89 10.16
CA THR A 5 15.90 22.65 10.36
C THR A 5 16.77 22.63 9.11
N LEU A 6 16.78 21.55 8.33
CA LEU A 6 17.51 21.48 7.07
C LEU A 6 16.84 22.31 5.97
N ILE A 7 15.51 22.33 5.94
CA ILE A 7 14.72 23.17 5.02
C ILE A 7 14.87 24.64 5.40
N GLU A 8 14.76 24.99 6.69
CA GLU A 8 14.93 26.34 7.22
C GLU A 8 16.36 26.87 7.03
N SER A 9 17.37 25.99 7.12
CA SER A 9 18.76 26.38 6.85
C SER A 9 19.04 26.68 5.38
N GLY A 10 18.08 26.41 4.50
CA GLY A 10 18.21 26.59 3.05
C GLY A 10 19.19 25.62 2.38
N TYR A 11 19.69 24.63 3.12
CA TYR A 11 20.69 23.69 2.63
C TYR A 11 20.14 22.82 1.49
N LEU A 12 18.97 22.23 1.70
CA LEU A 12 18.29 21.43 0.66
C LEU A 12 17.83 22.31 -0.51
N VAL A 13 17.39 23.52 -0.22
CA VAL A 13 16.92 24.47 -1.25
C VAL A 13 18.07 24.94 -2.13
N LYS A 14 19.26 25.23 -1.57
CA LYS A 14 20.43 25.69 -2.34
C LYS A 14 20.99 24.63 -3.28
N GLU A 15 20.97 23.36 -2.89
CA GLU A 15 21.51 22.27 -3.70
C GLU A 15 20.50 21.65 -4.68
N LEU A 16 19.19 21.70 -4.37
CA LEU A 16 18.15 21.01 -5.12
C LEU A 16 17.40 21.92 -6.08
N MET A 17 17.38 23.23 -5.87
CA MET A 17 16.75 24.16 -6.81
C MET A 17 17.77 24.68 -7.81
N PRO A 18 17.64 24.33 -9.11
CA PRO A 18 18.33 25.07 -10.14
C PRO A 18 17.87 26.54 -10.08
N GLN A 19 18.79 27.48 -10.21
CA GLN A 19 18.43 28.89 -10.30
C GLN A 19 17.43 29.04 -11.45
N GLN A 20 16.20 29.44 -11.14
CA GLN A 20 15.22 29.79 -12.16
C GLN A 20 15.73 31.00 -12.92
N ASP A 21 15.98 30.81 -14.21
CA ASP A 21 16.12 31.90 -15.13
C ASP A 21 14.76 32.62 -15.22
N LYS A 22 14.70 33.88 -14.84
CA LYS A 22 13.46 34.66 -14.65
C LYS A 22 12.64 34.85 -15.93
N ASN A 23 13.09 34.28 -17.06
CA ASN A 23 12.50 34.50 -18.38
C ASN A 23 11.87 33.26 -19.02
N GLU A 24 11.83 32.08 -18.37
CA GLU A 24 11.17 30.93 -18.92
C GLU A 24 9.94 30.56 -18.07
N GLU A 25 8.75 30.65 -18.66
CA GLU A 25 7.46 30.15 -18.13
C GLU A 25 7.41 28.63 -18.03
N ARG A 26 8.53 27.93 -18.18
CA ARG A 26 8.61 26.47 -18.02
C ARG A 26 8.97 26.12 -16.59
N TYR A 27 8.08 25.37 -15.95
CA TYR A 27 8.37 24.73 -14.66
C TYR A 27 9.62 23.84 -14.82
N SER A 28 10.74 24.21 -14.20
CA SER A 28 11.89 23.32 -14.17
C SER A 28 11.59 22.14 -13.25
N VAL A 29 11.74 20.93 -13.76
CA VAL A 29 11.61 19.70 -12.96
C VAL A 29 12.84 19.64 -12.05
N VAL A 30 12.60 19.70 -10.74
CA VAL A 30 13.65 19.48 -9.74
C VAL A 30 13.87 17.99 -9.59
N PRO A 31 15.04 17.43 -9.95
CA PRO A 31 15.28 16.01 -9.78
C PRO A 31 15.35 15.64 -8.30
N SER A 32 14.60 14.61 -7.90
CA SER A 32 14.72 14.03 -6.58
C SER A 32 16.10 13.40 -6.39
N ARG A 33 16.76 13.68 -5.27
CA ARG A 33 18.01 13.02 -4.88
C ARG A 33 17.75 12.08 -3.69
N PRO A 34 18.45 10.93 -3.61
CA PRO A 34 18.32 10.04 -2.45
C PRO A 34 18.78 10.76 -1.19
N LEU A 35 17.94 10.85 -0.17
CA LEU A 35 18.28 11.44 1.13
C LEU A 35 19.39 10.69 1.87
N ARG A 36 19.71 9.46 1.44
CA ARG A 36 20.80 8.65 2.04
C ARG A 36 22.12 9.39 2.15
N HIS A 37 22.41 10.34 1.25
CA HIS A 37 23.62 11.14 1.27
C HIS A 37 23.70 12.04 2.51
N TYR A 38 22.56 12.43 3.04
CA TYR A 38 22.44 13.34 4.19
C TYR A 38 22.28 12.58 5.52
N TYR A 39 21.68 11.39 5.49
CA TYR A 39 21.31 10.66 6.70
C TYR A 39 22.19 9.43 6.99
N PHE A 40 22.85 8.85 5.97
CA PHE A 40 23.52 7.56 6.12
C PHE A 40 25.05 7.64 5.99
N ASN A 41 25.62 8.83 5.84
CA ASN A 41 27.08 9.02 5.81
C ASN A 41 27.70 9.21 7.21
N THR A 42 26.91 9.22 8.26
CA THR A 42 27.38 9.30 9.64
C THR A 42 27.33 7.92 10.27
N THR A 43 28.37 7.61 11.03
CA THR A 43 28.46 6.41 11.88
C THR A 43 27.46 6.43 13.06
N ASP A 44 26.53 7.36 13.06
CA ASP A 44 25.52 7.48 14.09
C ASP A 44 24.51 6.34 14.00
N SER A 45 24.35 5.63 15.11
CA SER A 45 23.40 4.55 15.27
C SER A 45 21.98 5.03 14.93
N PHE A 46 21.19 4.17 14.26
CA PHE A 46 19.78 4.38 13.94
C PHE A 46 18.85 4.57 15.16
N SER A 47 19.39 4.88 16.35
CA SER A 47 18.67 5.02 17.60
C SER A 47 17.72 6.23 17.69
N HIS A 48 17.72 7.10 16.69
CA HIS A 48 16.89 8.31 16.65
C HIS A 48 16.22 8.50 15.29
N PHE A 49 15.45 7.49 14.86
CA PHE A 49 14.69 7.53 13.63
C PHE A 49 13.25 7.94 13.93
N ASP A 50 12.85 9.12 13.52
CA ASP A 50 11.49 9.60 13.65
C ASP A 50 10.72 9.31 12.35
N ILE A 51 9.55 8.66 12.47
CA ILE A 51 8.64 8.42 11.35
C ILE A 51 7.52 9.45 11.41
N VAL A 52 7.25 10.10 10.29
CA VAL A 52 6.14 11.04 10.15
C VAL A 52 5.26 10.64 8.98
N LEU A 53 3.96 10.78 9.17
CA LEU A 53 2.98 10.62 8.11
C LEU A 53 2.91 11.91 7.30
N GLY A 54 3.00 11.79 5.97
CA GLY A 54 2.97 12.93 5.04
C GLY A 54 2.10 12.65 3.81
N ASP A 55 2.17 13.55 2.82
CA ASP A 55 1.45 13.45 1.54
C ASP A 55 -0.08 13.48 1.67
N TRP A 56 -0.60 14.56 2.26
CA TRP A 56 -2.02 14.76 2.52
C TRP A 56 -2.83 15.20 1.29
N GLY A 57 -2.24 15.23 0.10
CA GLY A 57 -2.84 15.77 -1.11
C GLY A 57 -4.13 15.07 -1.57
N VAL A 58 -4.34 13.81 -1.17
CA VAL A 58 -5.55 13.03 -1.48
C VAL A 58 -6.32 12.61 -0.23
N SER A 59 -6.06 13.27 0.89
CA SER A 59 -6.78 13.01 2.15
C SER A 59 -8.26 13.31 2.02
N SER A 60 -9.10 12.51 2.66
CA SER A 60 -10.55 12.68 2.72
C SER A 60 -11.04 12.70 4.16
N TRP A 61 -12.13 13.39 4.41
CA TRP A 61 -12.82 13.30 5.70
C TRP A 61 -13.54 11.97 5.80
N ALA A 62 -13.49 11.33 6.97
CA ALA A 62 -14.12 10.02 7.18
C ALA A 62 -15.66 10.05 7.08
N ASP A 63 -16.27 11.22 7.34
CA ASP A 63 -17.72 11.46 7.30
C ASP A 63 -18.17 12.17 6.02
N LYS A 64 -17.22 12.61 5.17
CA LYS A 64 -17.51 13.32 3.93
C LYS A 64 -16.45 12.99 2.88
N HIS A 65 -16.65 11.90 2.19
CA HIS A 65 -15.73 11.47 1.14
C HIS A 65 -15.70 12.45 -0.04
N LEU A 66 -14.51 12.73 -0.53
CA LEU A 66 -14.31 13.51 -1.76
C LEU A 66 -14.47 12.64 -3.01
N THR A 67 -14.13 11.36 -2.89
CA THR A 67 -14.26 10.33 -3.94
C THR A 67 -14.32 8.96 -3.30
N GLU A 68 -15.04 8.02 -3.92
CA GLU A 68 -15.09 6.62 -3.48
C GLU A 68 -13.91 5.79 -4.02
N LYS A 69 -13.23 6.29 -5.06
CA LYS A 69 -12.03 5.63 -5.60
C LYS A 69 -10.78 6.25 -5.01
N ILE A 70 -10.27 5.58 -3.99
CA ILE A 70 -9.08 6.00 -3.26
C ILE A 70 -7.95 4.98 -3.43
N GLN A 71 -6.77 5.31 -2.97
CA GLN A 71 -5.58 4.47 -2.88
C GLN A 71 -4.96 4.08 -4.24
N PRO A 72 -3.64 3.94 -4.32
CA PRO A 72 -2.97 3.33 -5.46
C PRO A 72 -3.50 1.92 -5.71
N VAL A 73 -3.69 1.54 -6.97
CA VAL A 73 -4.37 0.28 -7.34
C VAL A 73 -3.78 -0.93 -6.61
N ALA A 74 -2.45 -1.05 -6.56
CA ALA A 74 -1.77 -2.19 -5.93
C ALA A 74 -1.86 -2.22 -4.39
N LEU A 75 -2.23 -1.11 -3.76
CA LEU A 75 -2.37 -0.98 -2.30
C LEU A 75 -3.83 -0.83 -1.88
N ARG A 76 -4.76 -0.96 -2.83
CA ARG A 76 -6.18 -0.72 -2.58
C ARG A 76 -6.78 -1.77 -1.66
N ALA A 77 -7.47 -1.29 -0.63
CA ALA A 77 -8.12 -2.14 0.36
C ALA A 77 -9.27 -2.99 -0.23
N PRO A 78 -9.55 -4.16 0.32
CA PRO A 78 -10.58 -5.07 -0.17
C PRO A 78 -11.96 -4.42 -0.31
N GLU A 79 -12.39 -3.63 0.66
CA GLU A 79 -13.65 -2.88 0.64
C GLU A 79 -13.71 -1.89 -0.53
N VAL A 80 -12.59 -1.22 -0.82
CA VAL A 80 -12.50 -0.28 -1.95
C VAL A 80 -12.51 -1.02 -3.29
N LEU A 81 -11.89 -2.22 -3.36
CA LEU A 81 -11.87 -3.05 -4.56
C LEU A 81 -13.28 -3.53 -4.96
N ILE A 82 -14.11 -3.89 -3.98
CA ILE A 82 -15.48 -4.37 -4.22
C ILE A 82 -16.52 -3.24 -4.14
N GLU A 83 -16.07 -1.99 -4.02
CA GLU A 83 -16.92 -0.80 -3.90
C GLU A 83 -17.91 -0.90 -2.71
N ALA A 84 -17.46 -1.46 -1.59
CA ALA A 84 -18.15 -1.38 -0.30
C ALA A 84 -17.89 -0.02 0.39
N PRO A 85 -18.74 0.40 1.32
CA PRO A 85 -18.44 1.56 2.17
C PRO A 85 -17.12 1.36 2.91
N TRP A 86 -16.30 2.40 2.92
CA TRP A 86 -14.99 2.40 3.54
C TRP A 86 -14.85 3.52 4.58
N ASP A 87 -13.89 3.39 5.47
CA ASP A 87 -13.53 4.38 6.50
C ASP A 87 -12.01 4.44 6.69
N ALA A 88 -11.55 5.02 7.78
CA ALA A 88 -10.11 5.15 8.10
C ALA A 88 -9.38 3.80 8.25
N THR A 89 -10.08 2.67 8.32
CA THR A 89 -9.44 1.34 8.38
C THR A 89 -8.69 1.00 7.09
N THR A 90 -9.05 1.62 5.97
CA THR A 90 -8.33 1.48 4.70
C THR A 90 -6.86 1.92 4.77
N ASP A 91 -6.53 2.86 5.66
CA ASP A 91 -5.15 3.30 5.89
C ASP A 91 -4.32 2.22 6.61
N PHE A 92 -4.94 1.46 7.51
CA PHE A 92 -4.29 0.30 8.14
C PHE A 92 -4.02 -0.82 7.14
N TRP A 93 -4.95 -1.06 6.20
CA TRP A 93 -4.69 -1.97 5.10
C TRP A 93 -3.46 -1.53 4.28
N ASN A 94 -3.39 -0.26 3.90
CA ASN A 94 -2.25 0.28 3.17
C ASN A 94 -0.93 0.10 3.93
N LEU A 95 -0.93 0.41 5.22
CA LEU A 95 0.25 0.21 6.06
C LEU A 95 0.70 -1.25 6.05
N GLY A 96 -0.25 -2.18 6.22
CA GLY A 96 0.03 -3.60 6.17
C GLY A 96 0.56 -4.05 4.81
N ALA A 97 -0.05 -3.62 3.71
CA ALA A 97 0.40 -3.95 2.36
C ALA A 97 1.84 -3.45 2.10
N VAL A 98 2.16 -2.23 2.54
CA VAL A 98 3.52 -1.68 2.45
C VAL A 98 4.50 -2.49 3.29
N LEU A 99 4.14 -2.89 4.51
CA LEU A 99 4.98 -3.74 5.35
C LEU A 99 5.24 -5.10 4.70
N LEU A 100 4.22 -5.73 4.12
CA LEU A 100 4.37 -6.98 3.37
C LEU A 100 5.35 -6.82 2.20
N GLU A 101 5.22 -5.76 1.41
CA GLU A 101 6.12 -5.48 0.30
C GLU A 101 7.56 -5.26 0.77
N LEU A 102 7.76 -4.57 1.88
CA LEU A 102 9.07 -4.34 2.47
C LEU A 102 9.73 -5.65 2.95
N PHE A 103 8.97 -6.53 3.63
CA PHE A 103 9.49 -7.79 4.12
C PHE A 103 9.74 -8.81 3.01
N CYS A 104 8.84 -8.89 2.04
CA CYS A 104 8.94 -9.86 0.95
C CYS A 104 9.81 -9.38 -0.20
N ALA A 105 10.17 -8.09 -0.24
CA ALA A 105 10.89 -7.42 -1.33
C ALA A 105 10.21 -7.58 -2.71
N VAL A 106 8.91 -7.84 -2.73
CA VAL A 106 8.10 -8.03 -3.94
C VAL A 106 6.74 -7.34 -3.77
N ARG A 107 6.14 -6.92 -4.88
CA ARG A 107 4.76 -6.44 -4.88
C ARG A 107 3.81 -7.60 -4.60
N MET A 108 3.00 -7.47 -3.54
CA MET A 108 2.10 -8.54 -3.09
C MET A 108 0.80 -8.58 -3.89
N PHE A 109 0.25 -7.42 -4.20
CA PHE A 109 -1.03 -7.28 -4.90
C PHE A 109 -0.83 -6.42 -6.13
N SER A 110 -0.90 -7.00 -7.30
CA SER A 110 -0.71 -6.28 -8.56
C SER A 110 -1.93 -6.29 -9.44
N GLY A 111 -2.73 -7.37 -9.35
CA GLY A 111 -3.81 -7.64 -10.29
C GLY A 111 -3.32 -7.81 -11.73
N ALA A 112 -2.02 -8.04 -11.93
CA ALA A 112 -1.42 -8.16 -13.25
C ALA A 112 -1.66 -9.55 -13.86
N VAL A 113 -2.18 -9.58 -15.08
CA VAL A 113 -2.44 -10.81 -15.83
C VAL A 113 -1.38 -11.00 -16.92
N PRO A 114 -0.72 -12.17 -17.00
CA PRO A 114 0.18 -12.49 -18.10
C PRO A 114 -0.53 -12.53 -19.47
N PRO A 115 0.16 -12.26 -20.60
CA PRO A 115 1.61 -11.98 -20.70
C PRO A 115 1.98 -10.51 -20.60
N ASP A 116 1.05 -9.59 -20.78
CA ASP A 116 1.31 -8.14 -20.91
C ASP A 116 1.24 -7.36 -19.60
N GLY A 117 0.79 -8.01 -18.53
CA GLY A 117 0.69 -7.40 -17.21
C GLY A 117 -0.46 -6.40 -17.06
N HIS A 118 -1.46 -6.45 -17.93
CA HIS A 118 -2.65 -5.60 -17.75
C HIS A 118 -3.36 -5.92 -16.42
N TYR A 119 -4.01 -4.90 -15.87
CA TYR A 119 -4.71 -5.02 -14.60
C TYR A 119 -6.10 -5.66 -14.79
N GLU A 120 -6.37 -6.68 -13.97
CA GLU A 120 -7.70 -7.23 -13.78
C GLU A 120 -8.10 -7.26 -12.30
N LEU A 121 -9.27 -6.73 -11.99
CA LEU A 121 -9.81 -6.73 -10.63
C LEU A 121 -9.93 -8.14 -10.06
N LYS A 122 -10.37 -9.08 -10.88
CA LYS A 122 -10.50 -10.49 -10.47
C LYS A 122 -9.16 -11.09 -10.06
N GLN A 123 -8.08 -10.79 -10.80
CA GLN A 123 -6.74 -11.24 -10.46
C GLN A 123 -6.28 -10.65 -9.13
N HIS A 124 -6.51 -9.35 -8.91
CA HIS A 124 -6.17 -8.69 -7.65
C HIS A 124 -6.91 -9.32 -6.46
N LEU A 125 -8.22 -9.53 -6.60
CA LEU A 125 -9.03 -10.20 -5.57
C LEU A 125 -8.58 -11.65 -5.33
N THR A 126 -8.09 -12.34 -6.37
CA THR A 126 -7.49 -13.67 -6.22
C THR A 126 -6.21 -13.63 -5.39
N GLU A 127 -5.35 -12.64 -5.64
CA GLU A 127 -4.12 -12.44 -4.86
C GLU A 127 -4.41 -12.18 -3.37
N VAL A 128 -5.46 -11.42 -3.06
CA VAL A 128 -5.92 -11.17 -1.70
C VAL A 128 -6.45 -12.44 -1.04
N VAL A 129 -7.34 -13.18 -1.73
CA VAL A 129 -7.92 -14.45 -1.22
C VAL A 129 -6.82 -15.49 -1.00
N ASP A 130 -5.85 -15.57 -1.89
CA ASP A 130 -4.75 -16.55 -1.79
C ASP A 130 -3.91 -16.32 -0.53
N LEU A 131 -3.72 -15.07 -0.13
CA LEU A 131 -2.92 -14.72 1.05
C LEU A 131 -3.72 -14.80 2.35
N PHE A 132 -4.93 -14.26 2.38
CA PHE A 132 -5.72 -14.09 3.61
C PHE A 132 -6.88 -15.10 3.75
N GLY A 133 -7.18 -15.85 2.71
CA GLY A 133 -8.36 -16.74 2.68
C GLY A 133 -9.61 -16.04 2.14
N PRO A 134 -10.78 -16.70 2.31
CA PRO A 134 -12.04 -16.24 1.75
C PRO A 134 -12.48 -14.89 2.32
N PHE A 135 -13.13 -14.08 1.49
CA PHE A 135 -13.70 -12.81 1.93
C PHE A 135 -14.82 -13.04 2.94
N PRO A 136 -14.85 -12.24 4.03
CA PRO A 136 -15.94 -12.31 5.00
C PRO A 136 -17.30 -12.01 4.35
N LYS A 137 -18.33 -12.82 4.65
CA LYS A 137 -19.69 -12.62 4.11
C LYS A 137 -20.23 -11.23 4.41
N ALA A 138 -20.01 -10.73 5.62
CA ALA A 138 -20.44 -9.40 6.04
C ALA A 138 -19.81 -8.27 5.19
N LEU A 139 -18.61 -8.47 4.65
CA LEU A 139 -17.99 -7.54 3.73
C LEU A 139 -18.59 -7.66 2.32
N LEU A 140 -18.78 -8.88 1.83
CA LEU A 140 -19.40 -9.12 0.53
C LEU A 140 -20.84 -8.59 0.44
N GLU A 141 -21.62 -8.69 1.51
CA GLU A 141 -22.96 -8.10 1.60
C GLU A 141 -22.99 -6.58 1.44
N LYS A 142 -21.91 -5.88 1.84
CA LYS A 142 -21.76 -4.44 1.71
C LYS A 142 -21.19 -4.01 0.36
N GLY A 143 -20.54 -4.92 -0.35
CA GLY A 143 -19.93 -4.64 -1.65
C GLY A 143 -20.98 -4.42 -2.75
N ARG A 144 -20.52 -3.83 -3.85
CA ARG A 144 -21.36 -3.67 -5.05
C ARG A 144 -21.73 -5.05 -5.61
N GLN A 145 -23.02 -5.37 -5.58
CA GLN A 145 -23.52 -6.72 -5.78
C GLN A 145 -23.25 -7.30 -7.17
N ASP A 146 -23.17 -6.49 -8.21
CA ASP A 146 -22.80 -6.95 -9.55
C ASP A 146 -21.33 -7.42 -9.61
N ILE A 147 -20.41 -6.75 -8.90
CA ILE A 147 -19.01 -7.20 -8.75
C ILE A 147 -18.99 -8.48 -7.92
N VAL A 148 -19.63 -8.48 -6.76
CA VAL A 148 -19.61 -9.61 -5.83
C VAL A 148 -20.14 -10.88 -6.49
N GLN A 149 -21.31 -10.81 -7.13
CA GLN A 149 -21.92 -11.95 -7.80
C GLN A 149 -21.12 -12.46 -9.00
N LEU A 150 -20.42 -11.55 -9.71
CA LEU A 150 -19.57 -11.92 -10.83
C LEU A 150 -18.31 -12.64 -10.37
N VAL A 151 -17.70 -12.19 -9.27
CA VAL A 151 -16.35 -12.60 -8.86
C VAL A 151 -16.35 -13.71 -7.83
N PHE A 152 -17.23 -13.66 -6.82
CA PHE A 152 -17.18 -14.56 -5.66
C PHE A 152 -18.25 -15.67 -5.71
N ASN A 153 -17.90 -16.81 -5.10
CA ASN A 153 -18.86 -17.87 -4.77
C ASN A 153 -19.44 -17.66 -3.36
N ASP A 154 -20.37 -18.53 -2.95
CA ASP A 154 -21.05 -18.46 -1.65
C ASP A 154 -20.13 -18.63 -0.44
N GLU A 155 -18.93 -19.16 -0.66
CA GLU A 155 -17.88 -19.35 0.35
C GLU A 155 -16.93 -18.16 0.46
N GLY A 156 -17.09 -17.13 -0.38
CA GLY A 156 -16.21 -15.96 -0.41
C GLY A 156 -14.91 -16.18 -1.16
N MET A 157 -14.81 -17.27 -1.93
CA MET A 157 -13.68 -17.55 -2.82
C MET A 157 -13.91 -16.96 -4.20
N VAL A 158 -12.85 -16.60 -4.90
CA VAL A 158 -12.94 -16.11 -6.28
C VAL A 158 -13.25 -17.25 -7.24
N LYS A 159 -14.32 -17.09 -8.04
CA LYS A 159 -14.77 -18.08 -9.02
C LYS A 159 -13.71 -18.31 -10.10
N HIS A 160 -13.43 -19.59 -10.41
CA HIS A 160 -12.52 -19.98 -11.49
C HIS A 160 -11.13 -19.31 -11.42
N ALA A 161 -10.68 -19.01 -10.20
CA ALA A 161 -9.33 -18.52 -10.00
C ALA A 161 -8.33 -19.67 -10.23
N PRO A 162 -7.24 -19.45 -10.97
CA PRO A 162 -6.17 -20.44 -11.03
C PRO A 162 -5.55 -20.55 -9.62
N PRO A 163 -5.17 -21.76 -9.18
CA PRO A 163 -4.46 -21.89 -7.91
C PRO A 163 -3.16 -21.13 -7.96
N MET A 164 -3.01 -20.14 -7.10
CA MET A 164 -1.76 -19.43 -6.92
C MET A 164 -0.91 -20.23 -5.94
N ASN A 165 0.26 -20.69 -6.36
CA ASN A 165 1.18 -21.47 -5.53
C ASN A 165 1.95 -20.55 -4.55
N ARG A 166 1.24 -19.70 -3.82
CA ARG A 166 1.84 -18.85 -2.78
C ARG A 166 1.48 -19.39 -1.40
N PRO A 167 2.43 -19.42 -0.46
CA PRO A 167 2.08 -19.75 0.92
C PRO A 167 1.20 -18.67 1.51
N GLY A 168 0.08 -19.06 2.14
CA GLY A 168 -0.77 -18.13 2.87
C GLY A 168 -0.04 -17.48 4.05
N LEU A 169 -0.58 -16.38 4.57
CA LEU A 169 0.04 -15.53 5.59
C LEU A 169 0.49 -16.32 6.86
N LEU A 170 -0.32 -17.30 7.28
CA LEU A 170 -0.01 -18.13 8.46
C LEU A 170 0.91 -19.32 8.16
N SER A 171 1.26 -19.53 6.90
CA SER A 171 2.18 -20.62 6.53
C SER A 171 3.58 -20.35 7.06
N GLY A 172 4.24 -21.39 7.61
CA GLY A 172 5.66 -21.29 7.99
C GLY A 172 6.60 -20.97 6.83
N ALA A 173 6.16 -21.24 5.59
CA ALA A 173 6.89 -20.90 4.37
C ALA A 173 6.75 -19.42 3.96
N PHE A 174 5.76 -18.70 4.51
CA PHE A 174 5.60 -17.27 4.33
C PHE A 174 6.54 -16.53 5.29
N MET A 175 7.38 -15.64 4.77
CA MET A 175 8.40 -14.93 5.55
C MET A 175 9.29 -15.88 6.40
N PRO A 176 10.09 -16.74 5.77
CA PRO A 176 11.00 -17.61 6.50
C PRO A 176 11.97 -16.79 7.35
N GLY A 177 12.10 -17.14 8.63
CA GLY A 177 12.95 -16.42 9.59
C GLY A 177 12.23 -15.39 10.46
N LEU A 178 10.95 -15.11 10.21
CA LEU A 178 10.13 -14.32 11.11
C LEU A 178 9.60 -15.21 12.24
N ASP A 179 9.59 -14.70 13.47
CA ASP A 179 9.04 -15.40 14.63
C ASP A 179 7.55 -15.71 14.41
N GLN A 180 7.09 -16.88 14.90
CA GLN A 180 5.72 -17.32 14.72
C GLN A 180 4.71 -16.40 15.45
N GLU A 181 5.05 -15.92 16.64
CA GLU A 181 4.23 -14.98 17.40
C GLU A 181 4.03 -13.67 16.63
N VAL A 182 5.10 -13.15 16.02
CA VAL A 182 5.03 -11.95 15.17
C VAL A 182 4.15 -12.17 13.93
N LYS A 183 4.19 -13.38 13.32
CA LYS A 183 3.32 -13.73 12.19
C LYS A 183 1.84 -13.78 12.62
N GLU A 184 1.54 -14.35 13.78
CA GLU A 184 0.19 -14.43 14.31
C GLU A 184 -0.38 -13.05 14.66
N ASP A 185 0.43 -12.19 15.29
CA ASP A 185 0.08 -10.80 15.56
C ASP A 185 -0.20 -10.02 14.27
N PHE A 186 0.64 -10.19 13.27
CA PHE A 186 0.48 -9.56 11.97
C PHE A 186 -0.78 -10.06 11.24
N ALA A 187 -1.04 -11.36 11.25
CA ALA A 187 -2.27 -11.92 10.69
C ALA A 187 -3.53 -11.44 11.44
N SER A 188 -3.46 -11.33 12.76
CA SER A 188 -4.52 -10.78 13.60
C SER A 188 -4.84 -9.32 13.27
N PHE A 189 -3.86 -8.53 12.87
CA PHE A 189 -4.05 -7.16 12.43
C PHE A 189 -4.93 -7.06 11.18
N TYR A 190 -4.79 -8.00 10.24
CA TYR A 190 -5.58 -8.04 9.00
C TYR A 190 -6.98 -8.67 9.15
N SER A 191 -7.24 -9.39 10.23
CA SER A 191 -8.52 -10.08 10.46
C SER A 191 -9.55 -9.23 11.22
N ARG A 192 -9.20 -8.00 11.57
CA ARG A 192 -10.06 -7.01 12.24
C ARG A 192 -10.67 -6.04 11.26
#